data_3010f4952a735463953202dada637285
#
_entry.id   3010f4952a735463953202dada637285
#
_cell.length_a   1.000
_cell.length_b   1.000
_cell.length_c   1.000
_cell.angle_alpha   90.00
_cell.angle_beta   90.00
_cell.angle_gamma   90.00
#
_symmetry.space_group_name_H-M   'P 1'
#
loop_
_entity.id
_entity.type
_entity.pdbx_description
1 polymer ?
#
loop_
_entity_poly.entity_id
_entity_poly.type
_entity_poly.pdbx_seq_one_letter_code
_entity_poly.pdbx_strand_id
1 'polypeptide(L)'
;MEVHAHTHTERKKWTHYFWEFLMLFLAVTLGFLVENQREHYVEHKRAKDFAGLLVADLQIDIAELNRANRILNKIIIAGDSLASLLNTDIKKVPGGKLYYYEYWSGWRWDVISRDATLQQLKNSGSLRYMKKELVKKILDYEESLKLIYLLQGKYEPEKIQNWNLVQKIFDYDYFKELGKIKAAGRDSSLKNFDPHDEELRRFLNKNIPLGTYDKNSLFEIKNWALNSSWSYKVQIGNLRSAAKNALIAIEALKKEYHLK
;
A
#
# COMPACT_ATOMS: atom_id res chain seq x y z
N MET A 1 -91.47 -6.98 23.44
CA MET A 1 -90.26 -7.77 23.02
C MET A 1 -90.07 -7.59 21.52
N GLU A 2 -89.20 -6.66 21.10
CA GLU A 2 -88.91 -6.47 19.69
C GLU A 2 -87.70 -7.37 19.35
N VAL A 3 -87.95 -8.30 18.41
CA VAL A 3 -86.91 -9.17 17.85
C VAL A 3 -86.33 -8.41 16.71
N HIS A 4 -85.05 -7.93 16.87
CA HIS A 4 -84.28 -7.34 15.81
C HIS A 4 -83.97 -8.44 14.81
N ALA A 5 -84.47 -8.32 13.57
CA ALA A 5 -84.08 -9.15 12.44
C ALA A 5 -82.61 -8.95 12.11
N HIS A 6 -81.80 -9.99 12.24
CA HIS A 6 -80.49 -10.02 11.73
C HIS A 6 -80.54 -9.88 10.20
N THR A 7 -80.01 -8.77 9.68
CA THR A 7 -79.81 -8.59 8.24
C THR A 7 -78.85 -9.70 7.76
N HIS A 8 -79.41 -10.62 6.96
CA HIS A 8 -78.59 -11.61 6.25
C HIS A 8 -77.63 -10.86 5.36
N THR A 9 -76.31 -10.92 5.67
CA THR A 9 -75.24 -10.51 4.77
C THR A 9 -75.32 -11.35 3.53
N GLU A 10 -75.64 -10.75 2.37
CA GLU A 10 -75.69 -11.45 1.09
C GLU A 10 -74.32 -12.17 0.84
N ARG A 11 -74.37 -13.44 0.52
CA ARG A 11 -73.20 -14.21 0.18
C ARG A 11 -72.50 -13.55 -1.02
N LYS A 12 -71.39 -12.90 -0.78
CA LYS A 12 -70.54 -12.31 -1.85
C LYS A 12 -70.26 -13.36 -2.89
N LYS A 13 -70.51 -13.06 -4.18
CA LYS A 13 -70.19 -13.93 -5.30
C LYS A 13 -68.71 -14.25 -5.31
N TRP A 14 -68.29 -15.44 -5.68
CA TRP A 14 -66.89 -15.91 -5.76
C TRP A 14 -65.99 -14.96 -6.55
N THR A 15 -66.53 -14.31 -7.59
CA THR A 15 -65.83 -13.24 -8.35
C THR A 15 -65.37 -12.06 -7.50
N HIS A 16 -66.11 -11.71 -6.45
CA HIS A 16 -65.72 -10.63 -5.55
C HIS A 16 -64.49 -11.00 -4.74
N TYR A 17 -64.41 -12.20 -4.21
CA TYR A 17 -63.22 -12.69 -3.50
C TYR A 17 -62.01 -12.83 -4.42
N PHE A 18 -62.23 -13.18 -5.68
CA PHE A 18 -61.16 -13.21 -6.68
C PHE A 18 -60.60 -11.80 -6.94
N TRP A 19 -61.45 -10.78 -7.07
CA TRP A 19 -60.99 -9.42 -7.28
C TRP A 19 -60.32 -8.85 -6.03
N GLU A 20 -60.83 -9.10 -4.81
CA GLU A 20 -60.17 -8.72 -3.55
C GLU A 20 -58.76 -9.37 -3.45
N PHE A 21 -58.64 -10.66 -3.75
CA PHE A 21 -57.38 -11.35 -3.77
C PHE A 21 -56.41 -10.76 -4.83
N LEU A 22 -56.91 -10.53 -6.04
CA LEU A 22 -56.09 -9.99 -7.13
C LEU A 22 -55.57 -8.59 -6.80
N MET A 23 -56.40 -7.73 -6.22
CA MET A 23 -56.01 -6.39 -5.82
C MET A 23 -54.96 -6.39 -4.69
N LEU A 24 -55.14 -7.27 -3.69
CA LEU A 24 -54.15 -7.48 -2.64
C LEU A 24 -52.82 -8.02 -3.19
N PHE A 25 -52.89 -9.02 -4.05
CA PHE A 25 -51.72 -9.61 -4.71
C PHE A 25 -50.96 -8.56 -5.54
N LEU A 26 -51.67 -7.77 -6.35
CA LEU A 26 -51.06 -6.70 -7.14
C LEU A 26 -50.43 -5.62 -6.25
N ALA A 27 -51.11 -5.20 -5.17
CA ALA A 27 -50.56 -4.20 -4.26
C ALA A 27 -49.28 -4.65 -3.60
N VAL A 28 -49.20 -5.91 -3.12
CA VAL A 28 -47.98 -6.48 -2.52
C VAL A 28 -46.89 -6.63 -3.56
N THR A 29 -47.24 -7.16 -4.75
CA THR A 29 -46.25 -7.37 -5.83
C THR A 29 -45.67 -6.07 -6.35
N LEU A 30 -46.52 -5.04 -6.57
CA LEU A 30 -46.06 -3.72 -6.99
C LEU A 30 -45.24 -3.05 -5.89
N GLY A 31 -45.61 -3.16 -4.62
CA GLY A 31 -44.84 -2.67 -3.49
C GLY A 31 -43.42 -3.28 -3.46
N PHE A 32 -43.32 -4.61 -3.64
CA PHE A 32 -42.05 -5.31 -3.71
C PHE A 32 -41.20 -4.88 -4.92
N LEU A 33 -41.80 -4.71 -6.08
CA LEU A 33 -41.09 -4.27 -7.29
C LEU A 33 -40.54 -2.85 -7.14
N VAL A 34 -41.37 -1.92 -6.57
CA VAL A 34 -40.92 -0.54 -6.33
C VAL A 34 -39.80 -0.49 -5.30
N GLU A 35 -39.88 -1.27 -4.22
CA GLU A 35 -38.84 -1.31 -3.20
C GLU A 35 -37.53 -1.92 -3.76
N ASN A 36 -37.62 -2.99 -4.53
CA ASN A 36 -36.47 -3.59 -5.20
C ASN A 36 -35.78 -2.59 -6.16
N GLN A 37 -36.54 -1.83 -6.95
CA GLN A 37 -36.01 -0.79 -7.82
C GLN A 37 -35.34 0.35 -7.01
N ARG A 38 -35.96 0.76 -5.91
CA ARG A 38 -35.41 1.77 -5.02
C ARG A 38 -34.10 1.30 -4.41
N GLU A 39 -34.04 0.05 -3.94
CA GLU A 39 -32.82 -0.56 -3.39
C GLU A 39 -31.70 -0.55 -4.43
N HIS A 40 -31.96 -1.04 -5.65
CA HIS A 40 -30.98 -1.02 -6.74
C HIS A 40 -30.45 0.37 -7.05
N TYR A 41 -31.31 1.38 -7.09
CA TYR A 41 -30.90 2.76 -7.33
C TYR A 41 -29.99 3.29 -6.22
N VAL A 42 -30.36 3.06 -4.95
CA VAL A 42 -29.59 3.50 -3.78
C VAL A 42 -28.21 2.83 -3.75
N GLU A 43 -28.15 1.52 -4.01
CA GLU A 43 -26.89 0.78 -4.00
C GLU A 43 -25.97 1.16 -5.17
N HIS A 44 -26.52 1.43 -6.35
CA HIS A 44 -25.73 1.96 -7.46
C HIS A 44 -25.15 3.35 -7.17
N LYS A 45 -25.95 4.23 -6.54
CA LYS A 45 -25.45 5.53 -6.10
C LYS A 45 -24.32 5.38 -5.08
N ARG A 46 -24.51 4.54 -4.09
CA ARG A 46 -23.49 4.24 -3.07
C ARG A 46 -22.22 3.67 -3.68
N ALA A 47 -22.34 2.73 -4.63
CA ALA A 47 -21.20 2.18 -5.36
C ALA A 47 -20.42 3.26 -6.13
N LYS A 48 -21.11 4.23 -6.73
CA LYS A 48 -20.49 5.39 -7.40
C LYS A 48 -19.74 6.29 -6.41
N ASP A 49 -20.34 6.58 -5.25
CA ASP A 49 -19.69 7.41 -4.23
C ASP A 49 -18.41 6.75 -3.72
N PHE A 50 -18.46 5.44 -3.43
CA PHE A 50 -17.28 4.67 -3.07
C PHE A 50 -16.24 4.59 -4.19
N ALA A 51 -16.66 4.52 -5.45
CA ALA A 51 -15.73 4.54 -6.58
C ALA A 51 -14.92 5.83 -6.60
N GLY A 52 -15.54 6.97 -6.32
CA GLY A 52 -14.85 8.27 -6.21
C GLY A 52 -13.81 8.30 -5.08
N LEU A 53 -14.18 7.80 -3.89
CA LEU A 53 -13.27 7.69 -2.75
C LEU A 53 -12.11 6.74 -3.05
N LEU A 54 -12.40 5.58 -3.65
CA LEU A 54 -11.36 4.61 -4.01
C LEU A 54 -10.39 5.16 -5.04
N VAL A 55 -10.83 5.93 -6.02
CA VAL A 55 -9.95 6.62 -6.98
C VAL A 55 -8.99 7.56 -6.24
N ALA A 56 -9.47 8.34 -5.27
CA ALA A 56 -8.62 9.22 -4.48
C ALA A 56 -7.58 8.43 -3.64
N ASP A 57 -7.99 7.35 -2.99
CA ASP A 57 -7.09 6.49 -2.22
C ASP A 57 -6.01 5.87 -3.12
N LEU A 58 -6.40 5.32 -4.28
CA LEU A 58 -5.46 4.72 -5.24
C LEU A 58 -4.45 5.75 -5.80
N GLN A 59 -4.85 7.01 -5.99
CA GLN A 59 -3.93 8.07 -6.42
C GLN A 59 -2.86 8.37 -5.35
N ILE A 60 -3.26 8.37 -4.09
CA ILE A 60 -2.33 8.55 -2.96
C ILE A 60 -1.39 7.35 -2.86
N ASP A 61 -1.92 6.14 -3.03
CA ASP A 61 -1.12 4.92 -3.01
C ASP A 61 -0.08 4.89 -4.14
N ILE A 62 -0.44 5.31 -5.35
CA ILE A 62 0.51 5.45 -6.46
C ILE A 62 1.65 6.42 -6.10
N ALA A 63 1.33 7.54 -5.46
CA ALA A 63 2.35 8.50 -5.03
C ALA A 63 3.30 7.87 -3.99
N GLU A 64 2.77 7.11 -3.02
CA GLU A 64 3.56 6.40 -2.02
C GLU A 64 4.40 5.26 -2.63
N LEU A 65 3.84 4.45 -3.53
CA LEU A 65 4.57 3.40 -4.26
C LEU A 65 5.75 3.98 -5.07
N ASN A 66 5.53 5.13 -5.73
CA ASN A 66 6.58 5.83 -6.47
C ASN A 66 7.64 6.42 -5.52
N ARG A 67 7.24 6.92 -4.36
CA ARG A 67 8.16 7.38 -3.32
C ARG A 67 9.01 6.24 -2.79
N ALA A 68 8.39 5.12 -2.43
CA ALA A 68 9.08 3.90 -2.00
C ALA A 68 10.10 3.43 -3.06
N ASN A 69 9.71 3.41 -4.33
CA ASN A 69 10.62 3.05 -5.44
C ASN A 69 11.87 3.95 -5.48
N ARG A 70 11.72 5.27 -5.30
CA ARG A 70 12.87 6.19 -5.27
C ARG A 70 13.80 5.94 -4.08
N ILE A 71 13.22 5.66 -2.90
CA ILE A 71 13.98 5.40 -1.68
C ILE A 71 14.72 4.06 -1.79
N LEU A 72 14.04 3.01 -2.23
CA LEU A 72 14.67 1.70 -2.41
C LEU A 72 15.81 1.73 -3.43
N ASN A 73 15.70 2.51 -4.51
CA ASN A 73 16.83 2.71 -5.43
C ASN A 73 18.06 3.32 -4.75
N LYS A 74 17.88 4.28 -3.83
CA LYS A 74 19.01 4.82 -3.05
C LYS A 74 19.64 3.78 -2.14
N ILE A 75 18.82 2.98 -1.47
CA ILE A 75 19.29 1.89 -0.60
C ILE A 75 20.10 0.87 -1.41
N ILE A 76 19.62 0.50 -2.59
CA ILE A 76 20.33 -0.41 -3.51
C ILE A 76 21.68 0.16 -3.91
N ILE A 77 21.73 1.41 -4.36
CA ILE A 77 22.98 2.08 -4.76
C ILE A 77 23.95 2.13 -3.56
N ALA A 78 23.48 2.41 -2.37
CA ALA A 78 24.29 2.44 -1.18
C ALA A 78 24.84 1.05 -0.83
N GLY A 79 24.02 0.00 -0.87
CA GLY A 79 24.44 -1.37 -0.60
C GLY A 79 25.47 -1.89 -1.63
N ASP A 80 25.21 -1.65 -2.91
CA ASP A 80 26.14 -2.01 -3.99
C ASP A 80 27.46 -1.24 -3.86
N SER A 81 27.41 0.05 -3.47
CA SER A 81 28.61 0.88 -3.24
C SER A 81 29.40 0.41 -2.02
N LEU A 82 28.74 0.12 -0.90
CA LEU A 82 29.37 -0.42 0.29
C LEU A 82 30.10 -1.71 -0.04
N ALA A 83 29.42 -2.65 -0.68
CA ALA A 83 30.00 -3.93 -1.08
C ALA A 83 31.22 -3.76 -2.01
N SER A 84 31.16 -2.81 -2.93
CA SER A 84 32.28 -2.47 -3.82
C SER A 84 33.49 -1.95 -3.05
N LEU A 85 33.29 -1.03 -2.12
CA LEU A 85 34.38 -0.48 -1.28
C LEU A 85 35.00 -1.54 -0.37
N LEU A 86 34.19 -2.45 0.18
CA LEU A 86 34.66 -3.56 1.03
C LEU A 86 35.48 -4.60 0.25
N ASN A 87 35.41 -4.61 -1.09
CA ASN A 87 36.27 -5.44 -1.94
C ASN A 87 37.63 -4.78 -2.27
N THR A 88 37.85 -3.53 -1.88
CA THR A 88 39.13 -2.82 -2.10
C THR A 88 40.03 -2.90 -0.85
N ASP A 89 41.21 -2.27 -0.92
CA ASP A 89 42.04 -2.08 0.29
C ASP A 89 41.33 -1.09 1.24
N ILE A 90 40.57 -1.64 2.16
CA ILE A 90 39.68 -0.87 3.08
C ILE A 90 40.45 0.19 3.88
N LYS A 91 41.77 -0.02 4.14
CA LYS A 91 42.58 0.95 4.88
C LYS A 91 42.87 2.24 4.08
N LYS A 92 42.67 2.19 2.74
CA LYS A 92 42.80 3.35 1.86
C LYS A 92 41.48 4.05 1.59
N VAL A 93 40.34 3.47 2.04
CA VAL A 93 39.03 4.07 1.87
C VAL A 93 38.75 5.03 3.04
N PRO A 94 38.38 6.29 2.77
CA PRO A 94 37.90 7.17 3.85
C PRO A 94 36.73 6.55 4.58
N GLY A 95 36.82 6.39 5.90
CA GLY A 95 35.79 5.75 6.71
C GLY A 95 34.44 6.46 6.58
N GLY A 96 34.41 7.78 6.42
CA GLY A 96 33.18 8.52 6.19
C GLY A 96 32.34 8.00 5.02
N LYS A 97 32.95 7.49 3.95
CA LYS A 97 32.24 6.83 2.84
C LYS A 97 31.60 5.52 3.28
N LEU A 98 32.31 4.71 4.07
CA LEU A 98 31.79 3.43 4.56
C LEU A 98 30.59 3.65 5.49
N TYR A 99 30.70 4.61 6.41
CA TYR A 99 29.59 5.02 7.30
C TYR A 99 28.41 5.55 6.53
N TYR A 100 28.63 6.38 5.51
CA TYR A 100 27.55 6.92 4.67
C TYR A 100 26.80 5.82 3.91
N TYR A 101 27.52 4.89 3.26
CA TYR A 101 26.88 3.84 2.50
C TYR A 101 26.20 2.80 3.39
N GLU A 102 26.77 2.48 4.57
CA GLU A 102 26.09 1.63 5.54
C GLU A 102 24.83 2.28 6.09
N TYR A 103 24.89 3.57 6.42
CA TYR A 103 23.75 4.33 6.89
C TYR A 103 22.54 4.25 5.95
N TRP A 104 22.78 4.28 4.63
CA TRP A 104 21.72 4.19 3.65
C TRP A 104 21.34 2.75 3.36
N SER A 105 22.29 1.81 3.27
CA SER A 105 22.03 0.39 2.99
C SER A 105 21.28 -0.29 4.13
N GLY A 106 21.48 0.18 5.38
CA GLY A 106 20.76 -0.27 6.56
C GLY A 106 19.32 0.26 6.67
N TRP A 107 18.91 1.17 5.78
CA TRP A 107 17.56 1.74 5.79
C TRP A 107 16.54 0.76 5.26
N ARG A 108 15.31 0.99 5.74
CA ARG A 108 14.12 0.30 5.28
C ARG A 108 13.03 1.32 4.97
N TRP A 109 12.26 1.05 3.97
CA TRP A 109 11.06 1.79 3.67
C TRP A 109 9.89 0.82 3.52
N ASP A 110 8.90 0.97 4.38
CA ASP A 110 7.67 0.20 4.33
C ASP A 110 6.57 1.03 3.64
N VAL A 111 5.89 0.40 2.70
CA VAL A 111 4.72 0.97 2.05
C VAL A 111 3.53 0.83 2.99
N ILE A 112 2.77 1.90 3.13
CA ILE A 112 1.50 1.92 3.84
C ILE A 112 0.45 2.42 2.86
N SER A 113 -0.49 1.55 2.46
CA SER A 113 -1.58 1.92 1.56
C SER A 113 -2.79 2.45 2.32
N ARG A 114 -3.65 3.16 1.61
CA ARG A 114 -4.96 3.60 2.08
C ARG A 114 -6.01 2.57 1.67
N ASP A 115 -6.23 1.57 2.49
CA ASP A 115 -7.15 0.47 2.19
C ASP A 115 -8.56 0.64 2.79
N ALA A 116 -8.80 1.71 3.56
CA ALA A 116 -10.05 1.91 4.30
C ALA A 116 -11.29 1.88 3.40
N THR A 117 -11.26 2.57 2.25
CA THR A 117 -12.37 2.57 1.29
C THR A 117 -12.61 1.18 0.70
N LEU A 118 -11.53 0.46 0.35
CA LEU A 118 -11.64 -0.90 -0.18
C LEU A 118 -12.23 -1.86 0.86
N GLN A 119 -11.76 -1.79 2.11
CA GLN A 119 -12.32 -2.61 3.19
C GLN A 119 -13.79 -2.28 3.44
N GLN A 120 -14.17 -1.02 3.40
CA GLN A 120 -15.56 -0.61 3.54
C GLN A 120 -16.43 -1.13 2.39
N LEU A 121 -15.95 -1.07 1.14
CA LEU A 121 -16.62 -1.67 -0.03
C LEU A 121 -16.85 -3.17 0.14
N LYS A 122 -15.86 -3.89 0.65
CA LYS A 122 -15.94 -5.34 0.91
C LYS A 122 -16.92 -5.64 2.02
N ASN A 123 -16.82 -4.95 3.15
CA ASN A 123 -17.61 -5.21 4.34
C ASN A 123 -19.10 -4.83 4.16
N SER A 124 -19.39 -3.80 3.38
CA SER A 124 -20.76 -3.40 3.04
C SER A 124 -21.42 -4.28 1.97
N GLY A 125 -20.63 -5.17 1.33
CA GLY A 125 -21.09 -5.95 0.19
C GLY A 125 -21.34 -5.12 -1.09
N SER A 126 -20.94 -3.85 -1.12
CA SER A 126 -21.19 -2.95 -2.26
C SER A 126 -20.43 -3.39 -3.53
N LEU A 127 -19.40 -4.22 -3.41
CA LEU A 127 -18.71 -4.80 -4.58
C LEU A 127 -19.64 -5.62 -5.48
N ARG A 128 -20.72 -6.21 -4.94
CA ARG A 128 -21.70 -7.00 -5.72
C ARG A 128 -22.47 -6.19 -6.77
N TYR A 129 -22.55 -4.86 -6.56
CA TYR A 129 -23.21 -3.94 -7.49
C TYR A 129 -22.26 -3.37 -8.56
N MET A 130 -20.99 -3.70 -8.48
CA MET A 130 -19.98 -3.33 -9.49
C MET A 130 -19.88 -4.42 -10.56
N LYS A 131 -19.48 -4.04 -11.78
CA LYS A 131 -19.19 -5.01 -12.85
C LYS A 131 -18.05 -5.93 -12.45
N LYS A 132 -18.16 -7.22 -12.76
CA LYS A 132 -17.17 -8.26 -12.41
C LYS A 132 -15.75 -7.92 -12.88
N GLU A 133 -15.62 -7.37 -14.09
CA GLU A 133 -14.34 -6.94 -14.67
C GLU A 133 -13.71 -5.80 -13.88
N LEU A 134 -14.52 -4.90 -13.34
CA LEU A 134 -14.05 -3.80 -12.49
C LEU A 134 -13.58 -4.33 -11.12
N VAL A 135 -14.40 -5.18 -10.50
CA VAL A 135 -14.06 -5.86 -9.24
C VAL A 135 -12.72 -6.60 -9.37
N LYS A 136 -12.54 -7.34 -10.49
CA LYS A 136 -11.28 -8.05 -10.74
C LYS A 136 -10.08 -7.10 -10.73
N LYS A 137 -10.14 -5.95 -11.42
CA LYS A 137 -9.03 -4.98 -11.46
C LYS A 137 -8.70 -4.40 -10.08
N ILE A 138 -9.73 -4.16 -9.25
CA ILE A 138 -9.54 -3.70 -7.87
C ILE A 138 -8.85 -4.78 -7.03
N LEU A 139 -9.26 -6.04 -7.18
CA LEU A 139 -8.66 -7.17 -6.46
C LEU A 139 -7.24 -7.49 -6.95
N ASP A 140 -6.94 -7.36 -8.24
CA ASP A 140 -5.58 -7.50 -8.78
C ASP A 140 -4.62 -6.48 -8.15
N TYR A 141 -5.09 -5.26 -7.89
CA TYR A 141 -4.33 -4.26 -7.13
C TYR A 141 -4.13 -4.70 -5.67
N GLU A 142 -5.19 -5.11 -4.97
CA GLU A 142 -5.11 -5.58 -3.58
C GLU A 142 -4.13 -6.76 -3.43
N GLU A 143 -4.15 -7.69 -4.37
CA GLU A 143 -3.23 -8.83 -4.38
C GLU A 143 -1.77 -8.38 -4.53
N SER A 144 -1.52 -7.39 -5.39
CA SER A 144 -0.19 -6.77 -5.53
C SER A 144 0.30 -6.15 -4.22
N LEU A 145 -0.58 -5.50 -3.44
CA LEU A 145 -0.24 -4.95 -2.13
C LEU A 145 0.05 -6.05 -1.10
N LYS A 146 -0.75 -7.11 -1.07
CA LYS A 146 -0.52 -8.26 -0.17
C LYS A 146 0.85 -8.88 -0.39
N LEU A 147 1.29 -9.00 -1.64
CA LEU A 147 2.64 -9.48 -1.96
C LEU A 147 3.73 -8.55 -1.43
N ILE A 148 3.55 -7.23 -1.56
CA ILE A 148 4.47 -6.24 -1.00
C ILE A 148 4.56 -6.41 0.52
N TYR A 149 3.44 -6.49 1.22
CA TYR A 149 3.40 -6.65 2.69
C TYR A 149 4.01 -7.98 3.16
N LEU A 150 3.77 -9.07 2.43
CA LEU A 150 4.39 -10.36 2.71
C LEU A 150 5.92 -10.27 2.66
N LEU A 151 6.45 -9.61 1.64
CA LEU A 151 7.90 -9.42 1.50
C LEU A 151 8.46 -8.49 2.57
N GLN A 152 7.77 -7.42 2.92
CA GLN A 152 8.16 -6.52 4.01
C GLN A 152 8.28 -7.27 5.34
N GLY A 153 7.30 -8.12 5.67
CA GLY A 153 7.34 -8.93 6.91
C GLY A 153 8.45 -9.97 6.96
N LYS A 154 8.83 -10.52 5.80
CA LYS A 154 9.86 -11.56 5.73
C LYS A 154 11.25 -11.08 6.17
N TYR A 155 11.57 -9.80 5.97
CA TYR A 155 12.91 -9.25 6.24
C TYR A 155 13.13 -8.77 7.68
N GLU A 156 12.14 -8.83 8.55
CA GLU A 156 12.30 -8.40 9.96
C GLU A 156 13.35 -9.18 10.75
N PRO A 157 13.37 -10.54 10.73
CA PRO A 157 14.36 -11.31 11.48
C PRO A 157 15.80 -11.05 11.01
N GLU A 158 16.02 -10.91 9.69
CA GLU A 158 17.34 -10.67 9.11
C GLU A 158 17.93 -9.33 9.56
N LYS A 159 17.07 -8.33 9.77
CA LYS A 159 17.47 -7.01 10.23
C LYS A 159 18.06 -7.01 11.65
N ILE A 160 17.45 -7.78 12.57
CA ILE A 160 17.94 -7.89 13.95
C ILE A 160 19.32 -8.52 13.98
N GLN A 161 19.54 -9.56 13.21
CA GLN A 161 20.83 -10.23 13.09
C GLN A 161 21.89 -9.28 12.54
N ASN A 162 21.56 -8.51 11.51
CA ASN A 162 22.49 -7.56 10.91
C ASN A 162 22.82 -6.39 11.87
N TRP A 163 21.90 -5.95 12.70
CA TRP A 163 22.15 -4.87 13.65
C TRP A 163 23.34 -5.16 14.57
N ASN A 164 23.44 -6.37 15.08
CA ASN A 164 24.57 -6.81 15.91
C ASN A 164 25.92 -6.72 15.17
N LEU A 165 25.90 -7.08 13.88
CA LEU A 165 27.09 -6.99 13.03
C LEU A 165 27.47 -5.53 12.77
N VAL A 166 26.50 -4.67 12.47
CA VAL A 166 26.71 -3.24 12.26
C VAL A 166 27.34 -2.57 13.49
N GLN A 167 26.81 -2.85 14.69
CA GLN A 167 27.35 -2.31 15.96
C GLN A 167 28.79 -2.75 16.26
N LYS A 168 29.19 -3.92 15.77
CA LYS A 168 30.56 -4.41 15.92
C LYS A 168 31.54 -3.69 15.00
N ILE A 169 31.10 -3.27 13.82
CA ILE A 169 31.94 -2.70 12.76
C ILE A 169 31.91 -1.18 12.81
N PHE A 170 30.75 -0.57 13.08
CA PHE A 170 30.51 0.85 12.95
C PHE A 170 30.18 1.48 14.32
N ASP A 171 30.84 2.56 14.66
CA ASP A 171 30.53 3.35 15.85
C ASP A 171 29.30 4.23 15.59
N TYR A 172 28.31 4.08 16.45
CA TYR A 172 27.02 4.76 16.30
C TYR A 172 27.09 6.29 16.42
N ASP A 173 28.10 6.84 17.08
CA ASP A 173 28.23 8.29 17.21
C ASP A 173 28.49 8.96 15.87
N TYR A 174 29.18 8.30 14.94
CA TYR A 174 29.35 8.80 13.57
C TYR A 174 28.05 8.72 12.75
N PHE A 175 27.19 7.77 13.01
CA PHE A 175 25.85 7.77 12.42
C PHE A 175 25.00 8.93 12.94
N LYS A 176 25.13 9.31 14.24
CA LYS A 176 24.48 10.50 14.79
C LYS A 176 25.03 11.78 14.15
N GLU A 177 26.35 11.88 13.95
CA GLU A 177 26.98 12.99 13.24
C GLU A 177 26.41 13.12 11.84
N LEU A 178 26.43 12.02 11.07
CA LEU A 178 25.88 11.97 9.71
C LEU A 178 24.39 12.34 9.68
N GLY A 179 23.61 11.89 10.65
CA GLY A 179 22.17 12.20 10.76
C GLY A 179 21.85 13.67 10.98
N LYS A 180 22.81 14.49 11.42
CA LYS A 180 22.66 15.94 11.58
C LYS A 180 22.88 16.71 10.28
N ILE A 181 23.58 16.11 9.31
CA ILE A 181 23.85 16.71 8.01
C ILE A 181 22.55 16.68 7.17
N LYS A 182 22.00 17.85 6.87
CA LYS A 182 20.75 17.98 6.11
C LYS A 182 20.81 17.30 4.74
N ALA A 183 21.94 17.42 4.06
CA ALA A 183 22.17 16.81 2.74
C ALA A 183 22.30 15.29 2.78
N ALA A 184 22.53 14.67 3.93
CA ALA A 184 22.51 13.22 4.10
C ALA A 184 21.10 12.62 3.91
N GLY A 185 20.06 13.47 3.88
CA GLY A 185 18.76 13.12 3.32
C GLY A 185 17.86 12.27 4.21
N ARG A 186 18.00 12.35 5.53
CA ARG A 186 17.10 11.70 6.49
C ARG A 186 15.72 12.34 6.58
N ASP A 187 15.62 13.60 6.17
CA ASP A 187 14.32 14.25 6.10
C ASP A 187 13.45 13.55 5.05
N SER A 188 12.19 13.35 5.39
CA SER A 188 11.16 12.69 4.58
C SER A 188 11.01 13.27 3.15
N SER A 189 11.55 14.45 2.92
CA SER A 189 11.71 15.01 1.60
C SER A 189 13.08 14.59 1.03
N LEU A 190 13.08 13.63 0.12
CA LEU A 190 14.22 13.28 -0.74
C LEU A 190 14.81 14.48 -1.50
N LYS A 191 14.23 15.67 -1.33
CA LYS A 191 14.63 16.93 -1.95
C LYS A 191 15.97 17.46 -1.44
N ASN A 192 16.40 17.04 -0.25
CA ASN A 192 17.58 17.61 0.41
C ASN A 192 18.87 16.79 0.23
N PHE A 193 18.81 15.70 -0.57
CA PHE A 193 20.03 14.99 -0.95
C PHE A 193 20.77 15.80 -2.01
N ASP A 194 21.77 16.55 -1.60
CA ASP A 194 22.70 17.21 -2.49
C ASP A 194 24.09 16.58 -2.37
N PRO A 195 24.54 15.81 -3.38
CA PRO A 195 25.89 15.23 -3.37
C PRO A 195 27.00 16.29 -3.46
N HIS A 196 26.66 17.53 -3.78
CA HIS A 196 27.57 18.67 -3.84
C HIS A 196 27.63 19.47 -2.53
N ASP A 197 26.79 19.13 -1.54
CA ASP A 197 26.82 19.75 -0.23
C ASP A 197 28.19 19.62 0.42
N GLU A 198 28.73 20.75 0.90
CA GLU A 198 30.11 20.81 1.39
C GLU A 198 30.28 20.07 2.72
N GLU A 199 29.28 20.10 3.59
CA GLU A 199 29.30 19.40 4.87
C GLU A 199 29.29 17.89 4.66
N LEU A 200 28.46 17.40 3.75
CA LEU A 200 28.44 15.99 3.37
C LEU A 200 29.77 15.57 2.74
N ARG A 201 30.32 16.38 1.83
CA ARG A 201 31.65 16.07 1.22
C ARG A 201 32.76 15.99 2.26
N ARG A 202 32.78 16.91 3.27
CA ARG A 202 33.73 16.85 4.37
C ARG A 202 33.57 15.54 5.16
N PHE A 203 32.33 15.15 5.49
CA PHE A 203 32.08 13.89 6.18
C PHE A 203 32.56 12.68 5.35
N LEU A 204 32.22 12.61 4.07
CA LEU A 204 32.60 11.50 3.17
C LEU A 204 34.12 11.31 3.09
N ASN A 205 34.91 12.39 3.17
CA ASN A 205 36.36 12.34 3.10
C ASN A 205 37.03 12.21 4.48
N LYS A 206 36.27 12.13 5.56
CA LYS A 206 36.78 12.00 6.92
C LYS A 206 37.36 10.61 7.14
N ASN A 207 38.57 10.53 7.68
CA ASN A 207 39.20 9.27 8.07
C ASN A 207 38.61 8.81 9.41
N ILE A 208 37.50 8.11 9.35
CA ILE A 208 36.82 7.53 10.50
C ILE A 208 37.24 6.07 10.64
N PRO A 209 37.73 5.62 11.81
CA PRO A 209 38.08 4.23 12.01
C PRO A 209 36.83 3.36 12.08
N LEU A 210 36.95 2.10 11.68
CA LEU A 210 35.96 1.07 11.97
C LEU A 210 36.25 0.46 13.35
N GLY A 211 35.23 -0.05 14.03
CA GLY A 211 35.35 -0.77 15.29
C GLY A 211 36.14 -2.08 15.15
N THR A 212 36.15 -2.65 13.95
CA THR A 212 36.97 -3.81 13.62
C THR A 212 37.34 -3.86 12.14
N TYR A 213 38.50 -4.44 11.84
CA TYR A 213 38.97 -4.75 10.48
C TYR A 213 39.05 -6.28 10.26
N ASP A 214 38.31 -7.05 11.09
CA ASP A 214 38.24 -8.49 10.94
C ASP A 214 37.62 -8.87 9.59
N LYS A 215 38.33 -9.72 8.84
CA LYS A 215 37.92 -10.07 7.47
C LYS A 215 36.60 -10.80 7.40
N ASN A 216 36.27 -11.62 8.42
CA ASN A 216 35.00 -12.34 8.45
C ASN A 216 33.84 -11.39 8.66
N SER A 217 33.96 -10.46 9.64
CA SER A 217 32.94 -9.44 9.89
C SER A 217 32.70 -8.53 8.68
N LEU A 218 33.79 -8.14 7.99
CA LEU A 218 33.68 -7.34 6.76
C LEU A 218 33.10 -8.12 5.58
N PHE A 219 33.36 -9.41 5.49
CA PHE A 219 32.76 -10.29 4.51
C PHE A 219 31.26 -10.50 4.76
N GLU A 220 30.86 -10.69 6.01
CA GLU A 220 29.46 -10.84 6.40
C GLU A 220 28.64 -9.59 6.07
N ILE A 221 29.11 -8.38 6.46
CA ILE A 221 28.41 -7.12 6.16
C ILE A 221 28.31 -6.85 4.66
N LYS A 222 29.36 -7.19 3.89
CA LYS A 222 29.32 -7.10 2.43
C LYS A 222 28.23 -8.00 1.84
N ASN A 223 28.18 -9.27 2.25
CA ASN A 223 27.19 -10.21 1.73
C ASN A 223 25.77 -9.79 2.13
N TRP A 224 25.62 -9.27 3.34
CA TRP A 224 24.32 -8.72 3.78
C TRP A 224 23.90 -7.54 2.89
N ALA A 225 24.78 -6.58 2.62
CA ALA A 225 24.49 -5.43 1.78
C ALA A 225 24.09 -5.86 0.35
N LEU A 226 24.76 -6.84 -0.23
CA LEU A 226 24.41 -7.39 -1.55
C LEU A 226 23.07 -8.13 -1.54
N ASN A 227 22.80 -8.94 -0.51
CA ASN A 227 21.52 -9.67 -0.38
C ASN A 227 20.35 -8.70 -0.21
N SER A 228 20.53 -7.65 0.61
CA SER A 228 19.54 -6.59 0.78
C SER A 228 19.26 -5.84 -0.52
N SER A 229 20.34 -5.46 -1.25
CA SER A 229 20.21 -4.82 -2.56
C SER A 229 19.44 -5.68 -3.55
N TRP A 230 19.72 -6.99 -3.60
CA TRP A 230 18.99 -7.92 -4.45
C TRP A 230 17.52 -8.00 -4.09
N SER A 231 17.22 -8.16 -2.81
CA SER A 231 15.85 -8.23 -2.28
C SER A 231 15.05 -6.96 -2.62
N TYR A 232 15.65 -5.79 -2.48
CA TYR A 232 15.01 -4.53 -2.85
C TYR A 232 14.83 -4.36 -4.37
N LYS A 233 15.72 -4.90 -5.22
CA LYS A 233 15.50 -4.95 -6.68
C LYS A 233 14.25 -5.73 -7.04
N VAL A 234 14.00 -6.86 -6.37
CA VAL A 234 12.75 -7.63 -6.53
C VAL A 234 11.55 -6.83 -6.05
N GLN A 235 11.67 -6.18 -4.88
CA GLN A 235 10.58 -5.37 -4.32
C GLN A 235 10.19 -4.20 -5.24
N ILE A 236 11.16 -3.54 -5.89
CA ILE A 236 10.89 -2.49 -6.88
C ILE A 236 10.03 -3.01 -8.04
N GLY A 237 10.25 -4.22 -8.50
CA GLY A 237 9.40 -4.86 -9.51
C GLY A 237 7.94 -4.97 -9.04
N ASN A 238 7.73 -5.39 -7.80
CA ASN A 238 6.40 -5.49 -7.20
C ASN A 238 5.73 -4.12 -6.99
N LEU A 239 6.48 -3.10 -6.55
CA LEU A 239 5.98 -1.73 -6.42
C LEU A 239 5.47 -1.17 -7.76
N ARG A 240 6.23 -1.39 -8.83
CA ARG A 240 5.84 -0.97 -10.19
C ARG A 240 4.60 -1.72 -10.69
N SER A 241 4.51 -3.02 -10.41
CA SER A 241 3.34 -3.82 -10.74
C SER A 241 2.09 -3.32 -10.00
N ALA A 242 2.20 -3.06 -8.70
CA ALA A 242 1.10 -2.51 -7.90
C ALA A 242 0.67 -1.13 -8.40
N ALA A 243 1.60 -0.22 -8.69
CA ALA A 243 1.28 1.09 -9.25
C ALA A 243 0.57 0.99 -10.62
N LYS A 244 1.00 0.05 -11.48
CA LYS A 244 0.32 -0.22 -12.75
C LYS A 244 -1.09 -0.74 -12.53
N ASN A 245 -1.30 -1.70 -11.62
CA ASN A 245 -2.61 -2.25 -11.33
C ASN A 245 -3.55 -1.19 -10.72
N ALA A 246 -3.02 -0.31 -9.86
CA ALA A 246 -3.76 0.85 -9.35
C ALA A 246 -4.24 1.78 -10.48
N LEU A 247 -3.37 2.11 -11.44
CA LEU A 247 -3.74 2.92 -12.61
C LEU A 247 -4.85 2.27 -13.44
N ILE A 248 -4.73 0.96 -13.70
CA ILE A 248 -5.75 0.19 -14.44
C ILE A 248 -7.10 0.21 -13.70
N ALA A 249 -7.08 0.10 -12.37
CA ALA A 249 -8.29 0.19 -11.56
C ALA A 249 -8.90 1.61 -11.60
N ILE A 250 -8.08 2.67 -11.48
CA ILE A 250 -8.53 4.06 -11.59
C ILE A 250 -9.21 4.33 -12.92
N GLU A 251 -8.56 3.95 -14.03
CA GLU A 251 -9.12 4.15 -15.38
C GLU A 251 -10.46 3.44 -15.55
N ALA A 252 -10.56 2.22 -15.03
CA ALA A 252 -11.79 1.44 -15.09
C ALA A 252 -12.91 2.06 -14.24
N LEU A 253 -12.59 2.51 -13.02
CA LEU A 253 -13.54 3.21 -12.13
C LEU A 253 -14.03 4.51 -12.75
N LYS A 254 -13.12 5.34 -13.26
CA LYS A 254 -13.47 6.60 -13.93
C LYS A 254 -14.36 6.38 -15.14
N LYS A 255 -14.05 5.37 -15.97
CA LYS A 255 -14.86 5.03 -17.16
C LYS A 255 -16.25 4.56 -16.78
N GLU A 256 -16.37 3.65 -15.79
CA GLU A 256 -17.65 3.05 -15.42
C GLU A 256 -18.61 4.06 -14.78
N TYR A 257 -18.09 4.91 -13.88
CA TYR A 257 -18.91 5.83 -13.11
C TYR A 257 -18.89 7.26 -13.62
N HIS A 258 -18.25 7.52 -14.78
CA HIS A 258 -18.09 8.85 -15.36
C HIS A 258 -17.52 9.88 -14.37
N LEU A 259 -16.44 9.47 -13.65
CA LEU A 259 -15.73 10.33 -12.71
C LEU A 259 -14.72 11.21 -13.46
N LYS A 260 -14.54 12.45 -12.98
CA LYS A 260 -13.58 13.42 -13.54
C LYS A 260 -12.12 13.08 -13.17
#